data_8503e4cb887cabdf39e891c0726bb474
#
_entry.id   8503e4cb887cabdf39e891c0726bb474
#
_cell.length_a   1.000
_cell.length_b   1.000
_cell.length_c   1.000
_cell.angle_alpha   90.00
_cell.angle_beta   90.00
_cell.angle_gamma   90.00
#
_symmetry.space_group_name_H-M   'P 1'
#
loop_
_entity.id
_entity.type
_entity.pdbx_description
1 polymer ?
#
loop_
_entity_poly.entity_id
_entity_poly.type
_entity_poly.pdbx_seq_one_letter_code
_entity_poly.pdbx_strand_id
1 'polypeptide(L)'
;PGADAGLGVLAKLKIESSYSFGYLKFEGLSFVDAKDPARNKMFIEDFFINSSFFNDQLVIRAGYQIFNWSDLEVFHPADVVNSIDYDSDLESLDKKGELTLSMEYPILSGELTLFLWPKVEKSIYPSENSRLGLGTEIADPNWVIDNQVISKQWNNQFGILVNQSIFKGDYKFHYIKHIDRK
;
A
#
# COMPACT_ATOMS: atom_id res chain seq x y z
N PRO A 1 32.59 11.88 6.65
CA PRO A 1 32.79 10.61 5.96
C PRO A 1 32.04 10.70 4.65
N GLY A 2 32.76 10.66 3.50
CA GLY A 2 32.13 10.74 2.19
C GLY A 2 31.30 9.48 1.94
N ALA A 3 30.06 9.65 1.47
CA ALA A 3 29.25 8.53 1.00
C ALA A 3 29.96 7.89 -0.19
N ASP A 4 30.59 6.75 0.01
CA ASP A 4 31.15 5.97 -1.10
C ASP A 4 30.02 5.51 -2.01
N ALA A 5 30.17 5.73 -3.31
CA ALA A 5 29.22 5.25 -4.30
C ALA A 5 29.08 3.72 -4.17
N GLY A 6 27.93 3.23 -3.76
CA GLY A 6 27.57 1.82 -3.70
C GLY A 6 26.92 1.38 -5.01
N LEU A 7 27.05 0.11 -5.35
CA LEU A 7 26.30 -0.52 -6.43
C LEU A 7 25.06 -1.19 -5.82
N GLY A 8 23.89 -0.64 -6.12
CA GLY A 8 22.61 -1.26 -5.79
C GLY A 8 21.96 -1.83 -7.05
N VAL A 9 21.33 -2.99 -6.92
CA VAL A 9 20.53 -3.63 -7.97
C VAL A 9 19.08 -3.67 -7.53
N LEU A 10 18.20 -3.05 -8.31
CA LEU A 10 16.75 -3.12 -8.14
C LEU A 10 16.18 -4.08 -9.17
N ALA A 11 15.43 -5.06 -8.70
CA ALA A 11 14.69 -5.99 -9.54
C ALA A 11 13.20 -5.89 -9.23
N LYS A 12 12.38 -5.70 -10.26
CA LYS A 12 10.92 -5.69 -10.19
C LYS A 12 10.37 -6.83 -11.04
N LEU A 13 9.54 -7.69 -10.43
CA LEU A 13 8.88 -8.80 -11.10
C LEU A 13 7.38 -8.52 -11.15
N LYS A 14 6.81 -8.55 -12.35
CA LYS A 14 5.37 -8.43 -12.58
C LYS A 14 4.86 -9.66 -13.32
N ILE A 15 3.81 -10.28 -12.79
CA ILE A 15 3.11 -11.41 -13.37
C ILE A 15 1.61 -11.11 -13.37
N GLU A 16 0.95 -11.28 -14.51
CA GLU A 16 -0.49 -11.16 -14.64
C GLU A 16 -1.02 -12.40 -15.36
N SER A 17 -2.09 -12.98 -14.83
CA SER A 17 -2.76 -14.16 -15.42
C SER A 17 -4.27 -13.98 -15.33
N SER A 18 -4.95 -14.12 -16.49
CA SER A 18 -6.40 -14.00 -16.57
C SER A 18 -7.06 -15.38 -16.61
N TYR A 19 -8.25 -15.48 -16.04
CA TYR A 19 -9.11 -16.66 -16.06
C TYR A 19 -10.57 -16.24 -16.34
N SER A 20 -11.48 -17.20 -16.51
CA SER A 20 -12.83 -16.96 -17.05
C SER A 20 -13.70 -15.95 -16.28
N PHE A 21 -13.45 -15.73 -14.99
CA PHE A 21 -14.22 -14.84 -14.13
C PHE A 21 -13.34 -13.86 -13.33
N GLY A 22 -12.10 -13.62 -13.78
CA GLY A 22 -11.23 -12.68 -13.13
C GLY A 22 -9.77 -12.76 -13.56
N TYR A 23 -8.89 -12.25 -12.73
CA TYR A 23 -7.44 -12.31 -12.95
C TYR A 23 -6.65 -12.31 -11.63
N LEU A 24 -5.42 -12.79 -11.73
CA LEU A 24 -4.41 -12.74 -10.68
C LEU A 24 -3.31 -11.77 -11.10
N LYS A 25 -2.90 -10.90 -10.19
CA LYS A 25 -1.74 -10.01 -10.34
C LYS A 25 -0.73 -10.30 -9.24
N PHE A 26 0.54 -10.36 -9.61
CA PHE A 26 1.67 -10.33 -8.70
C PHE A 26 2.65 -9.25 -9.15
N GLU A 27 3.06 -8.40 -8.22
CA GLU A 27 4.10 -7.40 -8.43
C GLU A 27 4.94 -7.30 -7.16
N GLY A 28 6.22 -7.56 -7.30
CA GLY A 28 7.15 -7.57 -6.17
C GLY A 28 8.44 -6.83 -6.53
N LEU A 29 9.02 -6.18 -5.53
CA LEU A 29 10.25 -5.44 -5.62
C LEU A 29 11.32 -6.05 -4.71
N SER A 30 12.53 -6.18 -5.25
CA SER A 30 13.71 -6.58 -4.50
C SER A 30 14.84 -5.61 -4.77
N PHE A 31 15.46 -5.11 -3.72
CA PHE A 31 16.64 -4.27 -3.79
C PHE A 31 17.79 -4.92 -3.02
N VAL A 32 18.96 -4.98 -3.66
CA VAL A 32 20.18 -5.53 -3.06
C VAL A 32 21.29 -4.50 -3.21
N ASP A 33 21.87 -4.07 -2.09
CA ASP A 33 23.03 -3.20 -2.03
C ASP A 33 24.28 -4.02 -1.71
N ALA A 34 25.30 -3.92 -2.58
CA ALA A 34 26.53 -4.71 -2.43
C ALA A 34 27.42 -4.22 -1.26
N LYS A 35 27.26 -2.96 -0.83
CA LYS A 35 28.08 -2.38 0.24
C LYS A 35 27.33 -2.22 1.56
N ASP A 36 26.01 -2.08 1.52
CA ASP A 36 25.17 -1.92 2.70
C ASP A 36 24.09 -3.01 2.74
N PRO A 37 24.38 -4.19 3.34
CA PRO A 37 23.41 -5.26 3.47
C PRO A 37 22.15 -4.87 4.26
N ALA A 38 22.20 -3.84 5.11
CA ALA A 38 21.04 -3.36 5.86
C ALA A 38 19.97 -2.72 4.95
N ARG A 39 20.35 -2.34 3.73
CA ARG A 39 19.43 -1.83 2.69
C ARG A 39 18.83 -2.93 1.81
N ASN A 40 19.26 -4.18 1.99
CA ASN A 40 18.65 -5.29 1.26
C ASN A 40 17.21 -5.47 1.71
N LYS A 41 16.29 -5.38 0.75
CA LYS A 41 14.87 -5.47 1.03
C LYS A 41 14.13 -6.21 -0.07
N MET A 42 13.04 -6.86 0.32
CA MET A 42 12.08 -7.46 -0.58
C MET A 42 10.68 -7.27 -0.02
N PHE A 43 9.77 -6.77 -0.83
CA PHE A 43 8.38 -6.63 -0.45
C PHE A 43 7.43 -6.82 -1.64
N ILE A 44 6.20 -7.10 -1.31
CA ILE A 44 5.11 -7.25 -2.28
C ILE A 44 4.44 -5.90 -2.44
N GLU A 45 4.36 -5.40 -3.66
CA GLU A 45 3.56 -4.23 -4.03
C GLU A 45 2.11 -4.65 -4.26
N ASP A 46 1.88 -5.58 -5.19
CA ASP A 46 0.57 -6.15 -5.48
C ASP A 46 0.66 -7.68 -5.52
N PHE A 47 -0.23 -8.35 -4.85
CA PHE A 47 -0.47 -9.78 -4.97
C PHE A 47 -1.92 -10.07 -4.64
N PHE A 48 -2.78 -10.05 -5.63
CA PHE A 48 -4.21 -10.23 -5.40
C PHE A 48 -4.89 -11.04 -6.48
N ILE A 49 -6.01 -11.62 -6.10
CA ILE A 49 -7.00 -12.22 -6.99
C ILE A 49 -8.17 -11.25 -7.11
N ASN A 50 -8.59 -10.98 -8.33
CA ASN A 50 -9.80 -10.25 -8.65
C ASN A 50 -10.80 -11.22 -9.28
N SER A 51 -12.03 -11.24 -8.81
CA SER A 51 -13.10 -12.09 -9.33
C SER A 51 -14.39 -11.31 -9.48
N SER A 52 -15.05 -11.50 -10.62
CA SER A 52 -16.31 -10.86 -10.94
C SER A 52 -17.46 -11.87 -10.84
N PHE A 53 -18.58 -11.43 -10.31
CA PHE A 53 -19.80 -12.21 -10.09
C PHE A 53 -21.03 -11.45 -10.61
N PHE A 54 -22.12 -12.17 -10.87
CA PHE A 54 -23.40 -11.60 -11.28
C PHE A 54 -23.31 -10.68 -12.51
N ASN A 55 -22.65 -11.15 -13.60
CA ASN A 55 -22.40 -10.37 -14.82
C ASN A 55 -21.65 -9.06 -14.51
N ASP A 56 -20.56 -9.17 -13.78
CA ASP A 56 -19.66 -8.07 -13.36
C ASP A 56 -20.29 -7.00 -12.45
N GLN A 57 -21.47 -7.28 -11.89
CA GLN A 57 -22.09 -6.36 -10.91
C GLN A 57 -21.42 -6.41 -9.53
N LEU A 58 -20.73 -7.48 -9.19
CA LEU A 58 -20.00 -7.61 -7.95
C LEU A 58 -18.57 -8.01 -8.25
N VAL A 59 -17.63 -7.15 -7.91
CA VAL A 59 -16.20 -7.46 -7.99
C VAL A 59 -15.64 -7.65 -6.60
N ILE A 60 -15.01 -8.79 -6.36
CA ILE A 60 -14.31 -9.08 -5.12
C ILE A 60 -12.82 -9.17 -5.42
N ARG A 61 -12.03 -8.45 -4.64
CA ARG A 61 -10.57 -8.49 -4.73
C ARG A 61 -9.99 -8.82 -3.36
N ALA A 62 -9.07 -9.79 -3.32
CA ALA A 62 -8.45 -10.27 -2.09
C ALA A 62 -6.95 -10.42 -2.27
N GLY A 63 -6.17 -9.88 -1.35
CA GLY A 63 -4.71 -9.95 -1.34
C GLY A 63 -4.04 -8.62 -1.05
N TYR A 64 -2.74 -8.53 -1.35
CA TYR A 64 -1.95 -7.32 -1.18
C TYR A 64 -2.18 -6.35 -2.32
N GLN A 65 -2.49 -5.09 -2.00
CA GLN A 65 -2.81 -4.04 -2.96
C GLN A 65 -2.21 -2.70 -2.55
N ILE A 66 -1.73 -1.94 -3.54
CA ILE A 66 -1.39 -0.53 -3.38
C ILE A 66 -2.62 0.32 -3.67
N PHE A 67 -2.89 1.30 -2.82
CA PHE A 67 -3.98 2.25 -2.98
C PHE A 67 -3.46 3.61 -3.43
N ASN A 68 -4.12 4.19 -4.44
CA ASN A 68 -3.88 5.53 -4.95
C ASN A 68 -5.22 6.25 -5.00
N TRP A 69 -5.62 6.86 -3.88
CA TRP A 69 -6.93 7.49 -3.75
C TRP A 69 -6.94 8.98 -4.06
N SER A 70 -5.75 9.59 -4.09
CA SER A 70 -5.60 10.97 -4.48
C SER A 70 -5.40 11.08 -5.98
N ASP A 71 -6.19 11.92 -6.63
CA ASP A 71 -6.03 12.27 -8.04
C ASP A 71 -5.06 13.45 -8.24
N LEU A 72 -4.39 13.91 -7.16
CA LEU A 72 -3.39 14.98 -7.21
C LEU A 72 -2.01 14.40 -7.58
N GLU A 73 -1.28 15.11 -8.46
CA GLU A 73 0.00 14.61 -8.99
C GLU A 73 1.17 14.71 -8.00
N VAL A 74 1.16 15.71 -7.11
CA VAL A 74 2.33 16.02 -6.26
C VAL A 74 2.11 15.69 -4.80
N PHE A 75 0.91 15.90 -4.28
CA PHE A 75 0.59 15.68 -2.88
C PHE A 75 -0.66 14.82 -2.74
N HIS A 76 -0.55 13.70 -2.03
CA HIS A 76 -1.58 12.67 -1.91
C HIS A 76 -2.16 12.62 -0.48
N PRO A 77 -2.95 13.60 -0.05
CA PRO A 77 -3.46 13.66 1.33
C PRO A 77 -4.42 12.53 1.68
N ALA A 78 -5.05 11.92 0.67
CA ALA A 78 -5.97 10.81 0.86
C ALA A 78 -5.27 9.43 0.93
N ASP A 79 -3.97 9.36 0.61
CA ASP A 79 -3.19 8.12 0.62
C ASP A 79 -2.65 7.83 2.02
N VAL A 80 -3.55 7.50 2.93
CA VAL A 80 -3.25 7.27 4.35
C VAL A 80 -3.16 5.79 4.73
N VAL A 81 -3.51 4.88 3.81
CA VAL A 81 -3.60 3.45 4.10
C VAL A 81 -2.29 2.72 3.85
N ASN A 82 -1.57 3.06 2.79
CA ASN A 82 -0.35 2.34 2.46
C ASN A 82 0.81 2.61 3.41
N SER A 83 1.51 1.55 3.78
CA SER A 83 2.84 1.62 4.38
C SER A 83 3.86 2.06 3.34
N ILE A 84 4.86 2.79 3.78
CA ILE A 84 5.82 3.48 2.90
C ILE A 84 7.22 2.93 3.17
N ASP A 85 8.01 2.81 2.12
CA ASP A 85 9.45 2.59 2.19
C ASP A 85 10.18 3.94 2.18
N TYR A 86 10.58 4.41 3.36
CA TYR A 86 11.32 5.65 3.54
C TYR A 86 12.82 5.52 3.23
N ASP A 87 13.31 4.29 2.96
CA ASP A 87 14.69 4.03 2.53
C ASP A 87 14.80 3.81 1.01
N SER A 88 13.80 4.20 0.24
CA SER A 88 13.81 4.09 -1.22
C SER A 88 14.43 5.32 -1.88
N ASP A 89 13.65 6.32 -2.16
CA ASP A 89 14.05 7.57 -2.79
C ASP A 89 13.34 8.75 -2.11
N LEU A 90 14.04 9.88 -1.93
CA LEU A 90 13.46 11.08 -1.34
C LEU A 90 12.43 11.77 -2.24
N GLU A 91 12.58 11.62 -3.56
CA GLU A 91 11.68 12.24 -4.53
C GLU A 91 10.45 11.38 -4.81
N SER A 92 10.57 10.06 -4.65
CA SER A 92 9.50 9.09 -4.93
C SER A 92 9.55 7.94 -3.94
N LEU A 93 8.80 8.08 -2.85
CA LEU A 93 8.69 7.03 -1.83
C LEU A 93 7.87 5.85 -2.37
N ASP A 94 8.46 4.66 -2.29
CA ASP A 94 7.79 3.43 -2.70
C ASP A 94 6.71 3.04 -1.68
N LYS A 95 5.52 2.70 -2.18
CA LYS A 95 4.43 2.17 -1.37
C LYS A 95 4.52 0.66 -1.28
N LYS A 96 4.17 0.12 -0.12
CA LYS A 96 4.02 -1.32 0.08
C LYS A 96 2.55 -1.72 -0.06
N GLY A 97 2.31 -2.93 -0.54
CA GLY A 97 0.97 -3.50 -0.59
C GLY A 97 0.40 -3.73 0.81
N GLU A 98 -0.88 -3.42 0.97
CA GLU A 98 -1.66 -3.72 2.18
C GLU A 98 -2.54 -4.93 1.95
N LEU A 99 -2.54 -5.87 2.91
CA LEU A 99 -3.45 -7.02 2.85
C LEU A 99 -4.89 -6.54 2.95
N THR A 100 -5.67 -6.80 1.91
CA THR A 100 -7.00 -6.22 1.74
C THR A 100 -7.99 -7.25 1.22
N LEU A 101 -9.21 -7.16 1.69
CA LEU A 101 -10.41 -7.69 1.04
C LEU A 101 -11.26 -6.49 0.62
N SER A 102 -11.53 -6.34 -0.66
CA SER A 102 -12.44 -5.32 -1.18
C SER A 102 -13.61 -5.91 -1.94
N MET A 103 -14.72 -5.18 -1.90
CA MET A 103 -15.96 -5.52 -2.59
C MET A 103 -16.47 -4.26 -3.29
N GLU A 104 -16.57 -4.32 -4.61
CA GLU A 104 -17.03 -3.24 -5.46
C GLU A 104 -18.42 -3.59 -6.01
N TYR A 105 -19.36 -2.64 -5.91
CA TYR A 105 -20.73 -2.79 -6.37
C TYR A 105 -21.21 -1.51 -7.06
N PRO A 106 -21.76 -1.60 -8.29
CA PRO A 106 -22.28 -0.43 -9.00
C PRO A 106 -23.53 0.11 -8.29
N ILE A 107 -23.60 1.41 -8.10
CA ILE A 107 -24.73 2.11 -7.51
C ILE A 107 -25.09 3.32 -8.37
N LEU A 108 -26.38 3.48 -8.75
CA LEU A 108 -26.84 4.61 -9.54
C LEU A 108 -25.91 4.91 -10.74
N SER A 109 -25.26 6.08 -10.74
CA SER A 109 -24.29 6.52 -11.75
C SER A 109 -22.84 6.40 -11.28
N GLY A 110 -22.55 5.47 -10.40
CA GLY A 110 -21.23 5.32 -9.79
C GLY A 110 -20.99 3.96 -9.17
N GLU A 111 -20.17 3.93 -8.15
CA GLU A 111 -19.69 2.71 -7.53
C GLU A 111 -19.54 2.87 -6.01
N LEU A 112 -19.89 1.84 -5.28
CA LEU A 112 -19.61 1.66 -3.86
C LEU A 112 -18.51 0.61 -3.70
N THR A 113 -17.43 0.96 -3.02
CA THR A 113 -16.39 0.01 -2.62
C THR A 113 -16.31 -0.09 -1.11
N LEU A 114 -16.34 -1.31 -0.61
CA LEU A 114 -16.09 -1.63 0.81
C LEU A 114 -14.72 -2.26 0.95
N PHE A 115 -13.99 -1.89 2.00
CA PHE A 115 -12.66 -2.39 2.29
C PHE A 115 -12.57 -2.96 3.69
N LEU A 116 -11.83 -4.06 3.81
CA LEU A 116 -11.37 -4.63 5.07
C LEU A 116 -9.86 -4.85 4.97
N TRP A 117 -9.11 -4.23 5.89
CA TRP A 117 -7.68 -4.48 6.09
C TRP A 117 -7.48 -5.22 7.41
N PRO A 118 -7.26 -6.54 7.38
CA PRO A 118 -7.14 -7.35 8.61
C PRO A 118 -5.79 -7.18 9.30
N LYS A 119 -4.81 -6.62 8.58
CA LYS A 119 -3.43 -6.48 9.04
C LYS A 119 -2.93 -5.06 8.78
N VAL A 120 -2.08 -4.57 9.67
CA VAL A 120 -1.30 -3.33 9.49
C VAL A 120 0.10 -3.71 9.03
N GLU A 121 0.47 -3.29 7.83
CA GLU A 121 1.85 -3.45 7.37
C GLU A 121 2.74 -2.37 8.01
N LYS A 122 4.01 -2.73 8.27
CA LYS A 122 4.98 -1.79 8.80
C LYS A 122 5.66 -1.02 7.66
N SER A 123 5.82 0.28 7.82
CA SER A 123 6.71 1.08 6.98
C SER A 123 8.16 0.64 7.17
N ILE A 124 8.98 0.82 6.14
CA ILE A 124 10.42 0.58 6.18
C ILE A 124 11.09 1.92 6.47
N TYR A 125 11.91 1.96 7.51
CA TYR A 125 12.69 3.15 7.86
C TYR A 125 14.17 2.93 7.52
N PRO A 126 14.90 4.01 7.18
CA PRO A 126 16.34 3.93 6.96
C PRO A 126 17.07 3.38 8.17
N SER A 127 18.01 2.47 7.95
CA SER A 127 18.90 1.99 8.99
C SER A 127 19.88 3.09 9.44
N GLU A 128 20.51 2.92 10.60
CA GLU A 128 21.53 3.84 11.13
C GLU A 128 22.62 4.18 10.10
N ASN A 129 23.03 3.18 9.31
CA ASN A 129 24.09 3.30 8.31
C ASN A 129 23.57 3.62 6.90
N SER A 130 22.28 3.71 6.70
CA SER A 130 21.69 4.05 5.39
C SER A 130 22.08 5.48 4.99
N ARG A 131 22.24 5.70 3.71
CA ARG A 131 22.43 7.05 3.12
C ARG A 131 21.34 8.04 3.53
N LEU A 132 20.12 7.56 3.76
CA LEU A 132 18.97 8.35 4.19
C LEU A 132 18.79 8.32 5.72
N GLY A 133 19.60 7.55 6.44
CA GLY A 133 19.61 7.47 7.90
C GLY A 133 20.21 8.73 8.52
N LEU A 134 19.68 9.11 9.69
CA LEU A 134 20.17 10.24 10.48
C LEU A 134 21.28 9.82 11.47
N GLY A 135 21.89 8.65 11.30
CA GLY A 135 22.87 8.09 12.22
C GLY A 135 22.26 7.59 13.53
N THR A 136 20.97 7.32 13.53
CA THR A 136 20.25 6.76 14.69
C THR A 136 19.35 5.62 14.21
N GLU A 137 19.29 4.56 14.98
CA GLU A 137 18.35 3.46 14.74
C GLU A 137 16.93 3.95 15.07
N ILE A 138 16.03 3.81 14.10
CA ILE A 138 14.61 4.06 14.31
C ILE A 138 13.99 2.78 14.85
N ALA A 139 13.51 2.82 16.08
CA ALA A 139 12.84 1.69 16.70
C ALA A 139 11.59 1.30 15.91
N ASP A 140 11.29 0.00 15.90
CA ASP A 140 10.04 -0.53 15.32
C ASP A 140 8.83 0.23 15.86
N PRO A 141 7.96 0.79 14.99
CA PRO A 141 6.82 1.56 15.45
C PRO A 141 5.85 0.67 16.24
N ASN A 142 5.44 1.15 17.39
CA ASN A 142 4.31 0.62 18.12
C ASN A 142 3.09 1.48 17.80
N TRP A 143 1.94 0.84 17.57
CA TRP A 143 0.71 1.57 17.33
C TRP A 143 -0.03 1.85 18.63
N VAL A 144 -0.65 3.01 18.72
CA VAL A 144 -1.51 3.39 19.85
C VAL A 144 -2.96 3.34 19.39
N ILE A 145 -3.74 2.44 19.95
CA ILE A 145 -5.19 2.33 19.71
C ILE A 145 -5.88 2.48 21.06
N ASP A 146 -6.85 3.38 21.17
CA ASP A 146 -7.60 3.66 22.40
C ASP A 146 -6.69 3.87 23.63
N ASN A 147 -5.59 4.62 23.45
CA ASN A 147 -4.54 4.88 24.45
C ASN A 147 -3.76 3.63 24.93
N GLN A 148 -3.86 2.53 24.21
CA GLN A 148 -3.06 1.33 24.47
C GLN A 148 -2.01 1.12 23.38
N VAL A 149 -0.78 0.81 23.79
CA VAL A 149 0.29 0.43 22.86
C VAL A 149 0.05 -0.99 22.37
N ILE A 150 -0.13 -1.16 21.06
CA ILE A 150 -0.40 -2.43 20.43
C ILE A 150 0.78 -2.83 19.55
N SER A 151 1.38 -3.97 19.85
CA SER A 151 2.45 -4.57 19.04
C SER A 151 1.91 -5.53 17.97
N LYS A 152 0.62 -5.87 18.02
CA LYS A 152 0.02 -6.85 17.11
C LYS A 152 -0.30 -6.21 15.76
N GLN A 153 0.23 -6.76 14.69
CA GLN A 153 -0.06 -6.35 13.32
C GLN A 153 -1.50 -6.70 12.87
N TRP A 154 -2.12 -7.71 13.48
CA TRP A 154 -3.47 -8.15 13.14
C TRP A 154 -4.52 -7.30 13.85
N ASN A 155 -4.99 -6.26 13.18
CA ASN A 155 -6.01 -5.34 13.63
C ASN A 155 -6.91 -4.99 12.46
N ASN A 156 -8.20 -5.25 12.58
CA ASN A 156 -9.18 -4.99 11.53
C ASN A 156 -9.39 -3.48 11.37
N GLN A 157 -9.25 -3.03 10.13
CA GLN A 157 -9.50 -1.67 9.70
C GLN A 157 -10.53 -1.72 8.57
N PHE A 158 -11.35 -0.69 8.45
CA PHE A 158 -12.48 -0.67 7.52
C PHE A 158 -12.48 0.62 6.73
N GLY A 159 -12.90 0.53 5.47
CA GLY A 159 -13.10 1.68 4.61
C GLY A 159 -14.32 1.56 3.74
N ILE A 160 -14.86 2.71 3.36
CA ILE A 160 -15.95 2.85 2.40
C ILE A 160 -15.53 3.94 1.42
N LEU A 161 -15.64 3.65 0.15
CA LEU A 161 -15.44 4.59 -0.94
C LEU A 161 -16.71 4.63 -1.79
N VAL A 162 -17.19 5.83 -2.06
CA VAL A 162 -18.33 6.07 -2.96
C VAL A 162 -17.86 7.00 -4.06
N ASN A 163 -17.89 6.53 -5.28
CA ASN A 163 -17.69 7.33 -6.49
C ASN A 163 -19.04 7.58 -7.13
N GLN A 164 -19.34 8.82 -7.46
CA GLN A 164 -20.61 9.20 -8.10
C GLN A 164 -20.38 10.27 -9.16
N SER A 165 -20.93 10.05 -10.36
CA SER A 165 -21.00 11.07 -11.40
C SER A 165 -22.38 11.75 -11.36
N ILE A 166 -22.43 13.00 -10.90
CA ILE A 166 -23.66 13.76 -10.74
C ILE A 166 -23.55 15.05 -11.58
N PHE A 167 -24.51 15.29 -12.47
CA PHE A 167 -24.50 16.40 -13.43
C PHE A 167 -23.25 16.38 -14.32
N LYS A 168 -22.33 17.33 -14.13
CA LYS A 168 -21.07 17.47 -14.90
C LYS A 168 -19.83 17.28 -14.04
N GLY A 169 -19.97 16.67 -12.87
CA GLY A 169 -18.86 16.47 -11.93
C GLY A 169 -18.79 15.06 -11.41
N ASP A 170 -17.58 14.62 -11.15
CA ASP A 170 -17.30 13.37 -10.47
C ASP A 170 -16.97 13.66 -9.00
N TYR A 171 -17.65 12.94 -8.12
CA TYR A 171 -17.53 13.11 -6.67
C TYR A 171 -17.03 11.82 -6.07
N LYS A 172 -15.98 11.93 -5.27
CA LYS A 172 -15.39 10.83 -4.54
C LYS A 172 -15.47 11.09 -3.04
N PHE A 173 -16.17 10.22 -2.31
CA PHE A 173 -16.30 10.27 -0.86
C PHE A 173 -15.68 9.03 -0.28
N HIS A 174 -14.82 9.18 0.71
CA HIS A 174 -14.26 8.06 1.44
C HIS A 174 -14.35 8.27 2.96
N TYR A 175 -14.59 7.18 3.65
CA TYR A 175 -14.50 7.09 5.10
C TYR A 175 -13.59 5.92 5.45
N ILE A 176 -12.59 6.16 6.29
CA ILE A 176 -11.62 5.15 6.67
C ILE A 176 -11.45 5.17 8.19
N LYS A 177 -11.62 3.99 8.80
CA LYS A 177 -11.18 3.73 10.16
C LYS A 177 -9.91 2.89 10.09
N HIS A 178 -8.77 3.54 10.23
CA HIS A 178 -7.47 2.90 10.10
C HIS A 178 -6.53 3.28 11.25
N ILE A 179 -5.41 2.58 11.33
CA ILE A 179 -4.28 2.92 12.19
C ILE A 179 -3.31 3.75 11.36
N ASP A 180 -2.88 4.88 11.88
CA ASP A 180 -1.89 5.74 11.22
C ASP A 180 -0.56 4.99 11.09
N ARG A 181 0.05 5.09 9.93
CA ARG A 181 1.31 4.43 9.56
C ARG A 181 2.47 5.40 9.39
N LYS A 182 2.21 6.68 9.63
CA LYS A 182 3.20 7.77 9.49
C LYS A 182 3.78 8.14 10.82
#